data_d873a764817244911b22360c8bc4b00f
#
_entry.id   d873a764817244911b22360c8bc4b00f
#
_cell.length_a   1.000
_cell.length_b   1.000
_cell.length_c   1.000
_cell.angle_alpha   90.00
_cell.angle_beta   90.00
_cell.angle_gamma   90.00
#
_symmetry.space_group_name_H-M   'P 1'
#
loop_
_entity.id
_entity.type
_entity.pdbx_description
1 polymer ?
#
loop_
_entity_poly.entity_id
_entity_poly.type
_entity_poly.pdbx_seq_one_letter_code
_entity_poly.pdbx_strand_id
1 'polypeptide(L)'
;MARFVPVPGHAAVAHLSARPLTPVLGTLPPQDMEVLRCASLDARLLVNILGNLQPADTLRSAEGRMRAIAAALPCRGVLLASTALWVHVGGPPPDSLEVSLPGGRRSRLPYLVTRRGRLPHCDTTVIGGITCATIARAAVDIARLGTPVQAVQAILTARDHGVSRVRLLLTLNHCRGAASRGCPRAQHIIESLAFHK
;
A
#
# COMPACT_ATOMS: atom_id res chain seq x y z
N MET A 1 -58.35 12.26 8.83
CA MET A 1 -57.54 13.43 8.47
C MET A 1 -56.27 13.39 9.29
N ALA A 2 -55.14 12.95 8.69
CA ALA A 2 -53.82 12.93 9.34
C ALA A 2 -53.25 14.36 9.33
N ARG A 3 -52.96 14.89 10.53
CA ARG A 3 -52.29 16.19 10.68
C ARG A 3 -50.83 16.07 10.23
N PHE A 4 -50.48 16.78 9.14
CA PHE A 4 -49.11 16.96 8.74
C PHE A 4 -48.40 17.89 9.73
N VAL A 5 -47.42 17.35 10.47
CA VAL A 5 -46.54 18.15 11.33
C VAL A 5 -45.30 18.50 10.52
N PRO A 6 -45.05 19.78 10.18
CA PRO A 6 -43.85 20.17 9.44
C PRO A 6 -42.62 19.94 10.32
N VAL A 7 -41.69 19.16 9.82
CA VAL A 7 -40.36 18.97 10.45
C VAL A 7 -39.51 20.19 10.13
N PRO A 8 -38.88 20.85 11.14
CA PRO A 8 -38.00 21.99 10.90
C PRO A 8 -36.89 21.64 9.91
N GLY A 9 -36.59 22.52 8.95
CA GLY A 9 -35.65 22.27 7.86
C GLY A 9 -34.25 21.83 8.30
N HIS A 10 -33.78 22.28 9.49
CA HIS A 10 -32.50 21.83 10.07
C HIS A 10 -32.53 20.36 10.55
N ALA A 11 -33.70 19.81 10.93
CA ALA A 11 -33.82 18.39 11.29
C ALA A 11 -33.86 17.50 10.04
N ALA A 12 -34.39 18.00 8.91
CA ALA A 12 -34.35 17.31 7.64
C ALA A 12 -32.91 17.26 7.06
N VAL A 13 -32.13 18.33 7.26
CA VAL A 13 -30.73 18.39 6.84
C VAL A 13 -29.81 17.58 7.74
N ALA A 14 -30.15 17.38 9.01
CA ALA A 14 -29.38 16.53 9.93
C ALA A 14 -29.36 15.04 9.50
N HIS A 15 -30.38 14.60 8.76
CA HIS A 15 -30.36 13.27 8.12
C HIS A 15 -29.46 13.21 6.87
N LEU A 16 -29.14 14.37 6.28
CA LEU A 16 -28.24 14.53 5.16
C LEU A 16 -26.81 14.85 5.58
N SER A 17 -26.59 15.26 6.84
CA SER A 17 -25.24 15.27 7.44
C SER A 17 -24.84 13.80 7.61
N ALA A 18 -24.34 13.27 6.51
CA ALA A 18 -23.85 11.92 6.39
C ALA A 18 -22.92 11.62 7.58
N ARG A 19 -23.30 10.69 8.42
CA ARG A 19 -22.28 9.79 8.98
C ARG A 19 -21.33 9.50 7.85
N PRO A 20 -20.02 9.64 8.03
CA PRO A 20 -19.10 9.15 7.04
C PRO A 20 -19.47 7.69 6.85
N LEU A 21 -20.19 7.40 5.77
CA LEU A 21 -20.37 6.05 5.30
C LEU A 21 -18.94 5.63 4.97
N THR A 22 -18.29 4.99 5.93
CA THR A 22 -17.15 4.17 5.59
C THR A 22 -17.77 3.04 4.79
N PRO A 23 -17.71 3.07 3.46
CA PRO A 23 -18.28 1.99 2.68
C PRO A 23 -17.51 0.75 3.08
N VAL A 24 -18.17 -0.19 3.73
CA VAL A 24 -17.67 -1.56 3.87
C VAL A 24 -17.83 -2.21 2.50
N LEU A 25 -17.03 -1.73 1.55
CA LEU A 25 -16.96 -2.33 0.23
C LEU A 25 -15.98 -3.49 0.35
N GLY A 26 -16.57 -4.68 0.52
CA GLY A 26 -15.92 -5.93 0.16
C GLY A 26 -15.80 -6.06 -1.37
N THR A 27 -15.27 -7.18 -1.84
CA THR A 27 -15.38 -7.58 -3.25
C THR A 27 -16.84 -7.48 -3.69
N LEU A 28 -17.08 -6.74 -4.76
CA LEU A 28 -18.42 -6.61 -5.32
C LEU A 28 -18.96 -7.99 -5.73
N PRO A 29 -20.21 -8.33 -5.40
CA PRO A 29 -20.80 -9.57 -5.85
C PRO A 29 -20.85 -9.62 -7.39
N PRO A 30 -20.76 -10.81 -8.00
CA PRO A 30 -20.70 -10.96 -9.46
C PRO A 30 -21.81 -10.24 -10.24
N GLN A 31 -22.99 -10.12 -9.64
CA GLN A 31 -24.16 -9.46 -10.21
C GLN A 31 -23.96 -7.94 -10.33
N ASP A 32 -23.38 -7.31 -9.31
CA ASP A 32 -23.08 -5.88 -9.32
C ASP A 32 -21.90 -5.59 -10.25
N MET A 33 -21.01 -6.56 -10.44
CA MET A 33 -19.92 -6.51 -11.39
C MET A 33 -20.40 -6.48 -12.85
N GLU A 34 -21.46 -7.18 -13.18
CA GLU A 34 -22.01 -7.15 -14.57
C GLU A 34 -22.63 -5.80 -14.91
N VAL A 35 -23.28 -5.13 -13.97
CA VAL A 35 -23.83 -3.78 -14.14
C VAL A 35 -22.72 -2.75 -14.38
N LEU A 36 -21.55 -2.95 -13.76
CA LEU A 36 -20.40 -2.05 -13.86
C LEU A 36 -19.51 -2.34 -15.08
N ARG A 37 -19.71 -3.45 -15.80
CA ARG A 37 -18.95 -3.82 -17.02
C ARG A 37 -19.31 -2.98 -18.25
N CYS A 38 -19.56 -1.70 -18.05
CA CYS A 38 -19.50 -0.73 -19.13
C CYS A 38 -18.03 -0.41 -19.38
N ALA A 39 -17.47 -0.76 -20.53
CA ALA A 39 -16.04 -0.67 -20.85
C ALA A 39 -15.38 0.70 -20.57
N SER A 40 -16.18 1.78 -20.59
CA SER A 40 -15.73 3.14 -20.23
C SER A 40 -15.79 3.44 -18.72
N LEU A 41 -16.58 2.69 -17.94
CA LEU A 41 -16.72 2.83 -16.50
C LEU A 41 -15.71 1.95 -15.77
N ASP A 42 -15.45 0.73 -16.24
CA ASP A 42 -14.53 -0.22 -15.64
C ASP A 42 -13.13 0.37 -15.46
N ALA A 43 -12.59 0.99 -16.52
CA ALA A 43 -11.24 1.54 -16.51
C ALA A 43 -11.06 2.72 -15.54
N ARG A 44 -12.14 3.40 -15.15
CA ARG A 44 -12.10 4.58 -14.28
C ARG A 44 -12.53 4.30 -12.84
N LEU A 45 -13.41 3.32 -12.65
CA LEU A 45 -14.02 3.06 -11.36
C LEU A 45 -13.45 1.84 -10.66
N LEU A 46 -12.90 0.89 -11.40
CA LEU A 46 -12.40 -0.37 -10.85
C LEU A 46 -10.91 -0.54 -11.10
N VAL A 47 -10.22 -1.05 -10.10
CA VAL A 47 -8.81 -1.41 -10.16
C VAL A 47 -8.67 -2.89 -9.88
N ASN A 48 -8.02 -3.62 -10.79
CA ASN A 48 -7.73 -5.03 -10.58
C ASN A 48 -6.52 -5.18 -9.64
N ILE A 49 -6.73 -5.87 -8.52
CA ILE A 49 -5.68 -6.22 -7.56
C ILE A 49 -5.66 -7.73 -7.42
N LEU A 50 -4.64 -8.39 -7.94
CA LEU A 50 -4.46 -9.84 -7.88
C LEU A 50 -5.69 -10.64 -8.38
N GLY A 51 -6.33 -10.17 -9.43
CA GLY A 51 -7.53 -10.79 -9.99
C GLY A 51 -8.84 -10.36 -9.35
N ASN A 52 -8.80 -9.55 -8.28
CA ASN A 52 -9.99 -9.00 -7.63
C ASN A 52 -10.20 -7.55 -8.03
N LEU A 53 -11.39 -7.23 -8.49
CA LEU A 53 -11.78 -5.87 -8.82
C LEU A 53 -12.17 -5.11 -7.55
N GLN A 54 -11.55 -3.95 -7.35
CA GLN A 54 -11.78 -3.06 -6.21
C GLN A 54 -12.22 -1.68 -6.71
N PRO A 55 -13.18 -1.03 -6.05
CA PRO A 55 -13.52 0.36 -6.38
C PRO A 55 -12.31 1.28 -6.18
N ALA A 56 -12.01 2.11 -7.18
CA ALA A 56 -10.81 2.97 -7.19
C ALA A 56 -10.79 3.99 -6.04
N ASP A 57 -11.96 4.45 -5.60
CA ASP A 57 -12.12 5.40 -4.49
C ASP A 57 -11.71 4.78 -3.14
N THR A 58 -11.94 3.48 -2.94
CA THR A 58 -11.50 2.77 -1.72
C THR A 58 -9.99 2.70 -1.59
N LEU A 59 -9.26 2.83 -2.70
CA LEU A 59 -7.80 2.75 -2.75
C LEU A 59 -7.09 4.10 -2.53
N ARG A 60 -7.83 5.17 -2.29
CA ARG A 60 -7.24 6.51 -2.05
C ARG A 60 -6.45 6.59 -0.75
N SER A 61 -6.83 5.84 0.27
CA SER A 61 -6.14 5.80 1.56
C SER A 61 -5.22 4.59 1.69
N ALA A 62 -4.18 4.70 2.53
CA ALA A 62 -3.29 3.59 2.86
C ALA A 62 -4.07 2.42 3.51
N GLU A 63 -5.03 2.73 4.38
CA GLU A 63 -5.89 1.72 5.01
C GLU A 63 -6.79 1.01 4.00
N GLY A 64 -7.34 1.74 3.02
CA GLY A 64 -8.14 1.18 1.95
C GLY A 64 -7.32 0.21 1.09
N ARG A 65 -6.11 0.60 0.69
CA ARG A 65 -5.18 -0.26 -0.05
C ARG A 65 -4.77 -1.49 0.75
N MET A 66 -4.50 -1.34 2.04
CA MET A 66 -4.20 -2.47 2.92
C MET A 66 -5.39 -3.44 3.02
N ARG A 67 -6.60 -2.92 3.17
CA ARG A 67 -7.82 -3.73 3.23
C ARG A 67 -8.04 -4.52 1.93
N ALA A 68 -7.75 -3.91 0.78
CA ALA A 68 -7.92 -4.54 -0.53
C ALA A 68 -7.04 -5.78 -0.73
N ILE A 69 -5.88 -5.85 -0.05
CA ILE A 69 -4.97 -7.01 -0.13
C ILE A 69 -5.01 -7.91 1.10
N ALA A 70 -5.70 -7.51 2.18
CA ALA A 70 -5.68 -8.22 3.46
C ALA A 70 -6.07 -9.69 3.36
N ALA A 71 -7.09 -10.01 2.56
CA ALA A 71 -7.54 -11.38 2.35
C ALA A 71 -6.54 -12.27 1.61
N ALA A 72 -5.63 -11.67 0.81
CA ALA A 72 -4.59 -12.38 0.08
C ALA A 72 -3.31 -12.58 0.92
N LEU A 73 -3.23 -11.98 2.11
CA LEU A 73 -2.05 -12.06 2.96
C LEU A 73 -2.11 -13.25 3.90
N PRO A 74 -1.00 -13.98 4.06
CA PRO A 74 -0.91 -14.99 5.10
C PRO A 74 -0.89 -14.33 6.48
N CYS A 75 -1.47 -14.98 7.48
CA CYS A 75 -1.44 -14.52 8.86
C CYS A 75 0.00 -14.20 9.32
N ARG A 76 0.21 -13.05 9.95
CA ARG A 76 1.49 -12.59 10.52
C ARG A 76 2.61 -12.31 9.51
N GLY A 77 2.30 -12.05 8.26
CA GLY A 77 3.27 -11.52 7.29
C GLY A 77 3.57 -10.05 7.52
N VAL A 78 4.79 -9.61 7.18
CA VAL A 78 5.17 -8.19 7.11
C VAL A 78 5.29 -7.81 5.64
N LEU A 79 4.56 -6.78 5.21
CA LEU A 79 4.65 -6.26 3.84
C LEU A 79 5.98 -5.56 3.59
N LEU A 80 6.58 -5.79 2.42
CA LEU A 80 7.91 -5.29 2.07
C LEU A 80 7.91 -4.60 0.70
N ALA A 81 9.01 -3.91 0.43
CA ALA A 81 9.40 -3.38 -0.88
C ALA A 81 8.25 -2.76 -1.67
N SER A 82 7.99 -3.21 -2.91
CA SER A 82 6.98 -2.62 -3.79
C SER A 82 5.57 -2.63 -3.21
N THR A 83 5.18 -3.72 -2.52
CA THR A 83 3.88 -3.82 -1.88
C THR A 83 3.73 -2.82 -0.73
N ALA A 84 4.75 -2.70 0.13
CA ALA A 84 4.73 -1.75 1.23
C ALA A 84 4.70 -0.30 0.69
N LEU A 85 5.52 0.01 -0.31
CA LEU A 85 5.54 1.32 -0.93
C LEU A 85 4.18 1.67 -1.53
N TRP A 86 3.57 0.75 -2.29
CA TRP A 86 2.24 0.94 -2.86
C TRP A 86 1.17 1.17 -1.78
N VAL A 87 1.21 0.43 -0.68
CA VAL A 87 0.25 0.64 0.42
C VAL A 87 0.37 2.05 0.99
N HIS A 88 1.58 2.59 1.14
CA HIS A 88 1.79 3.94 1.66
C HIS A 88 1.40 5.04 0.67
N VAL A 89 1.83 4.93 -0.58
CA VAL A 89 1.80 6.06 -1.52
C VAL A 89 0.77 5.91 -2.64
N GLY A 90 0.29 4.70 -2.90
CA GLY A 90 -0.62 4.40 -4.01
C GLY A 90 0.11 4.23 -5.34
N GLY A 91 -0.57 4.57 -6.42
CA GLY A 91 -0.12 4.31 -7.78
C GLY A 91 -0.62 2.96 -8.33
N PRO A 92 -0.02 2.42 -9.39
CA PRO A 92 -0.42 1.14 -9.96
C PRO A 92 -0.21 0.02 -8.93
N PRO A 93 -1.20 -0.89 -8.77
CA PRO A 93 -1.07 -2.01 -7.84
C PRO A 93 0.05 -2.95 -8.26
N PRO A 94 0.71 -3.62 -7.31
CA PRO A 94 1.75 -4.59 -7.63
C PRO A 94 1.15 -5.88 -8.19
N ASP A 95 1.82 -6.50 -9.16
CA ASP A 95 1.44 -7.80 -9.74
C ASP A 95 1.62 -8.95 -8.76
N SER A 96 2.44 -8.78 -7.73
CA SER A 96 2.69 -9.75 -6.67
C SER A 96 2.94 -9.04 -5.35
N LEU A 97 2.58 -9.70 -4.24
CA LEU A 97 2.80 -9.16 -2.90
C LEU A 97 4.14 -9.63 -2.34
N GLU A 98 4.98 -8.68 -1.98
CA GLU A 98 6.26 -8.94 -1.33
C GLU A 98 6.09 -8.96 0.18
N VAL A 99 6.39 -10.10 0.80
CA VAL A 99 6.16 -10.32 2.23
C VAL A 99 7.35 -11.00 2.91
N SER A 100 7.57 -10.69 4.18
CA SER A 100 8.40 -11.49 5.07
C SER A 100 7.50 -12.34 5.95
N LEU A 101 7.75 -13.65 5.98
CA LEU A 101 6.99 -14.58 6.81
C LEU A 101 7.80 -14.97 8.06
N PRO A 102 7.13 -15.25 9.21
CA PRO A 102 7.77 -15.72 10.41
C PRO A 102 8.63 -16.97 10.15
N GLY A 103 9.81 -17.02 10.76
CA GLY A 103 10.74 -18.15 10.58
C GLY A 103 11.37 -18.26 9.19
N GLY A 104 11.25 -17.25 8.34
CA GLY A 104 11.81 -17.24 6.98
C GLY A 104 11.15 -18.26 6.05
N ARG A 105 9.92 -18.64 6.34
CA ARG A 105 9.12 -19.56 5.52
C ARG A 105 8.94 -19.02 4.10
N ARG A 106 8.79 -19.94 3.14
CA ARG A 106 8.41 -19.60 1.77
C ARG A 106 6.93 -19.90 1.55
N SER A 107 6.25 -19.04 0.81
CA SER A 107 4.91 -19.32 0.32
C SER A 107 4.98 -20.11 -0.97
N ARG A 108 3.95 -20.94 -1.20
CA ARG A 108 3.71 -21.61 -2.48
C ARG A 108 2.70 -20.88 -3.35
N LEU A 109 2.12 -19.79 -2.84
CA LEU A 109 1.14 -19.01 -3.57
C LEU A 109 1.85 -18.19 -4.67
N PRO A 110 1.42 -18.25 -5.92
CA PRO A 110 2.15 -17.69 -7.06
C PRO A 110 2.23 -16.16 -7.01
N TYR A 111 1.26 -15.51 -6.36
CA TYR A 111 1.22 -14.06 -6.19
C TYR A 111 1.99 -13.55 -4.95
N LEU A 112 2.63 -14.44 -4.17
CA LEU A 112 3.44 -14.06 -3.01
C LEU A 112 4.92 -14.27 -3.25
N VAL A 113 5.66 -13.18 -3.22
CA VAL A 113 7.13 -13.19 -3.21
C VAL A 113 7.62 -13.08 -1.77
N THR A 114 8.16 -14.17 -1.25
CA THR A 114 8.68 -14.19 0.11
C THR A 114 10.13 -13.74 0.16
N ARG A 115 10.43 -12.77 1.00
CA ARG A 115 11.79 -12.29 1.25
C ARG A 115 12.23 -12.66 2.66
N ARG A 116 13.49 -13.05 2.82
CA ARG A 116 14.10 -13.28 4.12
C ARG A 116 14.77 -12.01 4.62
N GLY A 117 14.61 -11.73 5.88
CA GLY A 117 15.27 -10.61 6.55
C GLY A 117 14.54 -10.24 7.84
N ARG A 118 15.29 -9.91 8.85
CA ARG A 118 14.74 -9.34 10.08
C ARG A 118 14.61 -7.83 9.89
N LEU A 119 13.43 -7.31 10.12
CA LEU A 119 13.18 -5.87 10.11
C LEU A 119 13.25 -5.36 11.55
N PRO A 120 14.06 -4.31 11.81
CA PRO A 120 13.98 -3.60 13.08
C PRO A 120 12.61 -2.95 13.24
N HIS A 121 12.19 -2.76 14.48
CA HIS A 121 10.90 -2.13 14.79
C HIS A 121 10.79 -0.70 14.21
N CYS A 122 11.91 0.03 14.17
CA CYS A 122 11.98 1.38 13.61
C CYS A 122 11.78 1.44 12.07
N ASP A 123 11.86 0.31 11.39
CA ASP A 123 11.65 0.17 9.95
C ASP A 123 10.26 -0.40 9.61
N THR A 124 9.41 -0.58 10.62
CA THR A 124 8.04 -1.11 10.44
C THR A 124 7.00 -0.16 11.01
N THR A 125 5.79 -0.24 10.49
CA THR A 125 4.59 0.43 10.98
C THR A 125 3.39 -0.49 10.85
N VAL A 126 2.26 -0.14 11.46
CA VAL A 126 1.01 -0.89 11.37
C VAL A 126 -0.01 -0.05 10.64
N ILE A 127 -0.62 -0.62 9.60
CA ILE A 127 -1.69 0.00 8.81
C ILE A 127 -2.85 -1.00 8.77
N GLY A 128 -4.03 -0.58 9.21
CA GLY A 128 -5.21 -1.47 9.25
C GLY A 128 -5.00 -2.78 10.03
N GLY A 129 -4.17 -2.75 11.09
CA GLY A 129 -3.84 -3.92 11.90
C GLY A 129 -2.76 -4.85 11.29
N ILE A 130 -2.22 -4.54 10.11
CA ILE A 130 -1.21 -5.35 9.43
C ILE A 130 0.14 -4.64 9.46
N THR A 131 1.19 -5.38 9.80
CA THR A 131 2.56 -4.85 9.85
C THR A 131 3.10 -4.64 8.44
N CYS A 132 3.67 -3.47 8.21
CA CYS A 132 4.19 -3.03 6.92
C CYS A 132 5.55 -2.35 7.11
N ALA A 133 6.47 -2.49 6.16
CA ALA A 133 7.69 -1.69 6.14
C ALA A 133 7.37 -0.20 6.00
N THR A 134 8.14 0.67 6.65
CA THR A 134 8.02 2.13 6.44
C THR A 134 8.35 2.52 5.00
N ILE A 135 7.94 3.71 4.55
CA ILE A 135 8.27 4.24 3.21
C ILE A 135 9.79 4.20 2.98
N ALA A 136 10.58 4.64 3.97
CA ALA A 136 12.05 4.63 3.88
C ALA A 136 12.59 3.21 3.66
N ARG A 137 12.09 2.24 4.44
CA ARG A 137 12.52 0.85 4.33
C ARG A 137 12.09 0.22 3.01
N ALA A 138 10.86 0.44 2.57
CA ALA A 138 10.35 -0.05 1.30
C ALA A 138 11.18 0.49 0.12
N ALA A 139 11.46 1.79 0.10
CA ALA A 139 12.27 2.42 -0.94
C ALA A 139 13.71 1.88 -0.95
N VAL A 140 14.34 1.72 0.22
CA VAL A 140 15.68 1.14 0.34
C VAL A 140 15.71 -0.30 -0.17
N ASP A 141 14.71 -1.13 0.16
CA ASP A 141 14.65 -2.52 -0.32
C ASP A 141 14.48 -2.59 -1.85
N ILE A 142 13.68 -1.71 -2.45
CA ILE A 142 13.56 -1.60 -3.91
C ILE A 142 14.87 -1.09 -4.52
N ALA A 143 15.51 -0.09 -3.94
CA ALA A 143 16.78 0.46 -4.43
C ALA A 143 17.90 -0.58 -4.44
N ARG A 144 17.89 -1.50 -3.47
CA ARG A 144 18.87 -2.58 -3.37
C ARG A 144 18.62 -3.71 -4.37
N LEU A 145 17.38 -4.09 -4.60
CA LEU A 145 17.01 -5.36 -5.24
C LEU A 145 16.24 -5.21 -6.55
N GLY A 146 15.62 -4.06 -6.80
CA GLY A 146 14.87 -3.77 -8.02
C GLY A 146 15.77 -3.45 -9.24
N THR A 147 15.15 -3.21 -10.38
CA THR A 147 15.83 -2.69 -11.56
C THR A 147 16.36 -1.27 -11.30
N PRO A 148 17.34 -0.77 -12.09
CA PRO A 148 17.85 0.60 -11.92
C PRO A 148 16.75 1.67 -11.95
N VAL A 149 15.78 1.54 -12.84
CA VAL A 149 14.66 2.48 -12.97
C VAL A 149 13.77 2.43 -11.71
N GLN A 150 13.39 1.24 -11.26
CA GLN A 150 12.60 1.06 -10.03
C GLN A 150 13.34 1.61 -8.81
N ALA A 151 14.65 1.41 -8.74
CA ALA A 151 15.49 1.88 -7.64
C ALA A 151 15.47 3.41 -7.53
N VAL A 152 15.70 4.11 -8.64
CA VAL A 152 15.68 5.59 -8.69
C VAL A 152 14.26 6.09 -8.36
N GLN A 153 13.25 5.52 -8.99
CA GLN A 153 11.86 5.92 -8.79
C GLN A 153 11.41 5.74 -7.33
N ALA A 154 11.78 4.64 -6.68
CA ALA A 154 11.43 4.40 -5.28
C ALA A 154 12.06 5.44 -4.33
N ILE A 155 13.32 5.82 -4.56
CA ILE A 155 14.00 6.84 -3.74
C ILE A 155 13.38 8.22 -3.99
N LEU A 156 13.05 8.58 -5.23
CA LEU A 156 12.36 9.83 -5.55
C LEU A 156 10.97 9.86 -4.90
N THR A 157 10.22 8.77 -5.01
CA THR A 157 8.91 8.66 -4.36
C THR A 157 9.02 8.84 -2.83
N ALA A 158 9.99 8.20 -2.19
CA ALA A 158 10.21 8.37 -0.75
C ALA A 158 10.55 9.82 -0.40
N ARG A 159 11.41 10.48 -1.16
CA ARG A 159 11.74 11.90 -1.02
C ARG A 159 10.49 12.77 -1.12
N ASP A 160 9.67 12.57 -2.13
CA ASP A 160 8.46 13.37 -2.39
C ASP A 160 7.40 13.18 -1.30
N HIS A 161 7.50 12.08 -0.54
CA HIS A 161 6.70 11.83 0.68
C HIS A 161 7.43 12.22 1.97
N GLY A 162 8.41 13.11 1.89
CA GLY A 162 9.05 13.72 3.05
C GLY A 162 10.14 12.88 3.72
N VAL A 163 10.59 11.78 3.12
CA VAL A 163 11.68 10.99 3.67
C VAL A 163 13.02 11.66 3.36
N SER A 164 13.74 12.08 4.39
CA SER A 164 15.06 12.72 4.23
C SER A 164 16.14 11.74 3.78
N ARG A 165 17.20 12.27 3.13
CA ARG A 165 18.40 11.49 2.77
C ARG A 165 19.01 10.79 3.98
N VAL A 166 19.11 11.48 5.11
CA VAL A 166 19.65 10.93 6.35
C VAL A 166 18.83 9.71 6.79
N ARG A 167 17.51 9.79 6.75
CA ARG A 167 16.63 8.67 7.11
C ARG A 167 16.82 7.48 6.19
N LEU A 168 17.01 7.69 4.89
CA LEU A 168 17.28 6.61 3.93
C LEU A 168 18.61 5.94 4.20
N LEU A 169 19.68 6.70 4.46
CA LEU A 169 21.01 6.16 4.80
C LEU A 169 20.99 5.41 6.13
N LEU A 170 20.32 5.93 7.15
CA LEU A 170 20.14 5.21 8.43
C LEU A 170 19.40 3.88 8.22
N THR A 171 18.33 3.89 7.43
CA THR A 171 17.58 2.67 7.08
C THR A 171 18.44 1.67 6.31
N LEU A 172 19.30 2.16 5.41
CA LEU A 172 20.24 1.32 4.67
C LEU A 172 21.24 0.64 5.62
N ASN A 173 21.72 1.33 6.65
CA ASN A 173 22.64 0.78 7.65
C ASN A 173 21.98 -0.33 8.51
N HIS A 174 20.67 -0.43 8.58
CA HIS A 174 19.97 -1.55 9.21
C HIS A 174 20.01 -2.83 8.36
N CYS A 175 20.40 -2.75 7.07
CA CYS A 175 20.48 -3.88 6.19
C CYS A 175 21.79 -4.66 6.41
N ARG A 176 21.74 -5.72 7.22
CA ARG A 176 22.92 -6.53 7.60
C ARG A 176 22.78 -7.99 7.13
N GLY A 177 23.90 -8.69 7.03
CA GLY A 177 23.94 -10.09 6.62
C GLY A 177 23.42 -10.30 5.22
N ALA A 178 22.51 -11.26 5.00
CA ALA A 178 21.89 -11.52 3.69
C ALA A 178 21.14 -10.30 3.14
N ALA A 179 20.71 -9.38 4.01
CA ALA A 179 20.09 -8.14 3.61
C ALA A 179 21.08 -7.05 3.15
N SER A 180 22.40 -7.26 3.22
CA SER A 180 23.40 -6.30 2.73
C SER A 180 23.56 -6.29 1.21
N ARG A 181 23.01 -7.29 0.51
CA ARG A 181 23.07 -7.36 -0.96
C ARG A 181 22.47 -6.09 -1.57
N GLY A 182 23.22 -5.48 -2.48
CA GLY A 182 22.81 -4.28 -3.21
C GLY A 182 22.91 -2.97 -2.41
N CYS A 183 23.41 -2.99 -1.17
CA CYS A 183 23.60 -1.78 -0.36
C CYS A 183 24.52 -0.74 -1.02
N PRO A 184 25.67 -1.08 -1.64
CA PRO A 184 26.52 -0.08 -2.31
C PRO A 184 25.79 0.64 -3.43
N ARG A 185 24.99 -0.09 -4.22
CA ARG A 185 24.18 0.50 -5.29
C ARG A 185 23.12 1.44 -4.74
N ALA A 186 22.39 1.02 -3.71
CA ALA A 186 21.36 1.86 -3.10
C ALA A 186 21.96 3.12 -2.47
N GLN A 187 23.12 3.00 -1.82
CA GLN A 187 23.83 4.13 -1.26
C GLN A 187 24.22 5.14 -2.37
N HIS A 188 24.82 4.67 -3.44
CA HIS A 188 25.18 5.52 -4.57
C HIS A 188 23.98 6.27 -5.15
N ILE A 189 22.83 5.60 -5.32
CA ILE A 189 21.60 6.23 -5.79
C ILE A 189 21.12 7.31 -4.81
N ILE A 190 21.09 7.03 -3.51
CA ILE A 190 20.64 7.97 -2.48
C ILE A 190 21.54 9.21 -2.42
N GLU A 191 22.86 9.03 -2.58
CA GLU A 191 23.84 10.11 -2.54
C GLU A 191 23.81 10.97 -3.82
N SER A 192 23.54 10.35 -4.96
CA SER A 192 23.53 11.04 -6.28
C SER A 192 22.28 11.86 -6.53
N LEU A 193 21.16 11.54 -5.87
CA LEU A 193 19.89 12.24 -6.09
C LEU A 193 19.82 13.54 -5.28
N ALA A 194 19.23 14.60 -5.87
CA ALA A 194 18.95 15.82 -5.15
C ALA A 194 17.79 15.65 -4.15
N PHE A 195 18.01 16.13 -2.93
CA PHE A 195 16.96 16.27 -1.91
C PHE A 195 16.83 17.76 -1.62
N HIS A 196 15.61 18.27 -1.67
CA HIS A 196 15.35 19.64 -1.22
C HIS A 196 15.61 19.70 0.31
N LYS A 197 16.22 20.84 0.73
CA LYS A 197 16.44 21.12 2.15
C LYS A 197 15.14 21.46 2.84
#